data_59cddd396ba4655835e98d519f593b5b
#
_entry.id   59cddd396ba4655835e98d519f593b5b
#
_cell.length_a   1.000
_cell.length_b   1.000
_cell.length_c   1.000
_cell.angle_alpha   90.00
_cell.angle_beta   90.00
_cell.angle_gamma   90.00
#
_symmetry.space_group_name_H-M   'P 1'
#
loop_
_entity.id
_entity.type
_entity.pdbx_description
1 polymer ?
#
loop_
_entity_poly.entity_id
_entity_poly.type
_entity_poly.pdbx_seq_one_letter_code
_entity_poly.pdbx_strand_id
1 'polypeptide(L)'
;IALGLMGEALRGAWLGLGSSYRTTGQYPEALAAFEQGLACFPNANEFKVFRAMVCYNLGRHKEGMESLLAVLAETTAAPDLIPYRRAMALYATDLDRRW
;
A
#
# COMPACT_ATOMS: atom_id res chain seq x y z
N ILE A 1 26.74 -3.19 -0.14
CA ILE A 1 26.95 -2.27 -1.26
C ILE A 1 26.26 -2.81 -2.50
N ALA A 2 26.72 -3.93 -3.01
CA ALA A 2 26.02 -4.61 -4.10
C ALA A 2 24.58 -4.94 -3.70
N LEU A 3 24.36 -5.27 -2.44
CA LEU A 3 23.02 -5.50 -1.90
C LEU A 3 22.14 -4.26 -1.99
N GLY A 4 22.70 -3.06 -1.76
CA GLY A 4 21.95 -1.82 -1.86
C GLY A 4 21.42 -1.58 -3.27
N LEU A 5 22.28 -1.74 -4.28
CA LEU A 5 21.88 -1.63 -5.68
C LEU A 5 20.90 -2.72 -6.07
N MET A 6 21.17 -3.95 -5.64
CA MET A 6 20.26 -5.06 -5.88
C MET A 6 18.91 -4.84 -5.16
N GLY A 7 18.96 -4.25 -3.96
CA GLY A 7 17.76 -3.91 -3.20
C GLY A 7 16.86 -2.94 -3.95
N GLU A 8 17.41 -1.85 -4.47
CA GLU A 8 16.64 -0.86 -5.24
C GLU A 8 16.10 -1.46 -6.54
N ALA A 9 16.94 -2.22 -7.24
CA ALA A 9 16.50 -2.91 -8.45
C ALA A 9 15.40 -3.92 -8.16
N LEU A 10 15.51 -4.66 -7.07
CA LEU A 10 14.50 -5.62 -6.65
C LEU A 10 13.20 -4.92 -6.27
N ARG A 11 13.28 -3.81 -5.56
CA ARG A 11 12.12 -3.00 -5.20
C ARG A 11 11.37 -2.54 -6.44
N GLY A 12 12.09 -1.99 -7.43
CA GLY A 12 11.50 -1.57 -8.69
C GLY A 12 10.94 -2.74 -9.50
N ALA A 13 11.61 -3.90 -9.47
CA ALA A 13 11.16 -5.09 -10.18
C ALA A 13 9.82 -5.62 -9.63
N TRP A 14 9.67 -5.70 -8.31
CA TRP A 14 8.41 -6.13 -7.72
C TRP A 14 7.28 -5.15 -8.01
N LEU A 15 7.56 -3.84 -7.95
CA LEU A 15 6.56 -2.82 -8.28
C LEU A 15 6.13 -2.93 -9.74
N GLY A 16 7.08 -3.07 -10.66
CA GLY A 16 6.80 -3.21 -12.08
C GLY A 16 6.02 -4.47 -12.40
N LEU A 17 6.40 -5.59 -11.78
CA LEU A 17 5.71 -6.86 -11.99
C LEU A 17 4.26 -6.78 -11.51
N GLY A 18 4.06 -6.28 -10.30
CA GLY A 18 2.71 -6.13 -9.75
C GLY A 18 1.84 -5.21 -10.61
N SER A 19 2.41 -4.09 -11.06
CA SER A 19 1.70 -3.14 -11.92
C SER A 19 1.33 -3.76 -13.26
N SER A 20 2.23 -4.54 -13.86
CA SER A 20 1.94 -5.25 -15.11
C SER A 20 0.83 -6.28 -14.94
N TYR A 21 0.87 -7.04 -13.88
CA TYR A 21 -0.20 -7.99 -13.58
C TYR A 21 -1.55 -7.27 -13.41
N ARG A 22 -1.55 -6.15 -12.69
CA ARG A 22 -2.78 -5.41 -12.45
C ARG A 22 -3.36 -4.86 -13.76
N THR A 23 -2.55 -4.28 -14.62
CA THR A 23 -3.03 -3.69 -15.88
C THR A 23 -3.51 -4.74 -16.87
N THR A 24 -3.09 -5.99 -16.72
CA THR A 24 -3.57 -7.10 -17.54
C THR A 24 -4.71 -7.88 -16.86
N GLY A 25 -5.23 -7.38 -15.76
CA GLY A 25 -6.36 -7.99 -15.06
C GLY A 25 -6.02 -9.22 -14.22
N GLN A 26 -4.74 -9.47 -14.00
CA GLN A 26 -4.28 -10.60 -13.18
C GLN A 26 -4.12 -10.15 -11.73
N TYR A 27 -5.26 -9.91 -11.07
CA TYR A 27 -5.29 -9.30 -9.74
C TYR A 27 -4.69 -10.19 -8.63
N PRO A 28 -4.94 -11.49 -8.57
CA PRO A 28 -4.28 -12.33 -7.55
C PRO A 28 -2.76 -12.32 -7.68
N GLU A 29 -2.23 -12.37 -8.90
CA GLU A 29 -0.80 -12.32 -9.17
C GLU A 29 -0.23 -10.94 -8.81
N ALA A 30 -0.97 -9.87 -9.12
CA ALA A 30 -0.57 -8.52 -8.74
C ALA A 30 -0.47 -8.37 -7.22
N LEU A 31 -1.47 -8.88 -6.50
CA LEU A 31 -1.48 -8.86 -5.04
C LEU A 31 -0.26 -9.59 -4.48
N ALA A 32 0.04 -10.78 -4.99
CA ALA A 32 1.19 -11.57 -4.54
C ALA A 32 2.50 -10.81 -4.77
N ALA A 33 2.66 -10.15 -5.93
CA ALA A 33 3.86 -9.39 -6.23
C ALA A 33 4.03 -8.20 -5.28
N PHE A 34 2.97 -7.44 -5.01
CA PHE A 34 3.04 -6.31 -4.07
C PHE A 34 3.28 -6.79 -2.64
N GLU A 35 2.71 -7.92 -2.24
CA GLU A 35 2.96 -8.49 -0.91
C GLU A 35 4.39 -8.96 -0.76
N GLN A 36 4.99 -9.52 -1.82
CA GLN A 36 6.41 -9.85 -1.83
C GLN A 36 7.27 -8.58 -1.69
N GLY A 37 6.90 -7.52 -2.38
CA GLY A 37 7.57 -6.24 -2.24
C GLY A 37 7.53 -5.74 -0.80
N LEU A 38 6.37 -5.84 -0.15
CA LEU A 38 6.22 -5.43 1.25
C LEU A 38 6.99 -6.34 2.20
N ALA A 39 7.10 -7.64 1.90
CA ALA A 39 7.90 -8.55 2.71
C ALA A 39 9.38 -8.17 2.69
N CYS A 40 9.87 -7.72 1.52
CA CYS A 40 11.26 -7.27 1.36
C CYS A 40 11.48 -5.84 1.85
N PHE A 41 10.48 -4.98 1.68
CA PHE A 41 10.57 -3.54 1.99
C PHE A 41 9.33 -3.12 2.78
N PRO A 42 9.28 -3.43 4.10
CA PRO A 42 8.05 -3.27 4.89
C PRO A 42 7.55 -1.82 5.00
N ASN A 43 8.42 -0.84 4.80
CA ASN A 43 8.08 0.58 4.91
C ASN A 43 7.87 1.26 3.55
N ALA A 44 7.83 0.47 2.47
CA ALA A 44 7.67 1.02 1.13
C ALA A 44 6.22 1.40 0.87
N ASN A 45 5.92 2.69 0.98
CA ASN A 45 4.56 3.20 0.82
C ASN A 45 3.98 2.92 -0.57
N GLU A 46 4.81 2.90 -1.62
CA GLU A 46 4.34 2.60 -2.97
C GLU A 46 3.67 1.23 -3.05
N PHE A 47 4.23 0.21 -2.37
CA PHE A 47 3.61 -1.11 -2.35
C PHE A 47 2.29 -1.11 -1.59
N LYS A 48 2.21 -0.34 -0.50
CA LYS A 48 0.97 -0.23 0.28
C LYS A 48 -0.15 0.39 -0.55
N VAL A 49 0.18 1.44 -1.30
CA VAL A 49 -0.79 2.13 -2.14
C VAL A 49 -1.25 1.26 -3.31
N PHE A 50 -0.31 0.68 -4.04
CA PHE A 50 -0.66 -0.14 -5.20
C PHE A 50 -1.35 -1.44 -4.80
N ARG A 51 -0.97 -2.02 -3.65
CA ARG A 51 -1.69 -3.16 -3.08
C ARG A 51 -3.14 -2.80 -2.76
N ALA A 52 -3.36 -1.62 -2.20
CA ALA A 52 -4.72 -1.15 -1.90
C ALA A 52 -5.57 -1.04 -3.16
N MET A 53 -4.98 -0.60 -4.28
CA MET A 53 -5.67 -0.54 -5.56
C MET A 53 -6.08 -1.94 -6.03
N VAL A 54 -5.23 -2.94 -5.85
CA VAL A 54 -5.56 -4.33 -6.18
C VAL A 54 -6.64 -4.87 -5.25
N CYS A 55 -6.60 -4.52 -3.98
CA CYS A 55 -7.67 -4.87 -3.03
C CYS A 55 -9.02 -4.37 -3.54
N TYR A 56 -9.08 -3.16 -4.08
CA TYR A 56 -10.28 -2.65 -4.72
C TYR A 56 -10.75 -3.57 -5.85
N ASN A 57 -9.84 -3.97 -6.73
CA ASN A 57 -10.18 -4.84 -7.87
C ASN A 57 -10.68 -6.21 -7.43
N LEU A 58 -10.23 -6.69 -6.28
CA LEU A 58 -10.62 -7.99 -5.71
C LEU A 58 -11.87 -7.92 -4.84
N GLY A 59 -12.50 -6.74 -4.74
CA GLY A 59 -13.66 -6.56 -3.89
C GLY A 59 -13.33 -6.40 -2.40
N ARG A 60 -12.06 -6.25 -2.05
CA ARG A 60 -11.59 -6.06 -0.68
C ARG A 60 -11.49 -4.58 -0.37
N HIS A 61 -12.60 -3.86 -0.53
CA HIS A 61 -12.64 -2.40 -0.51
C HIS A 61 -12.32 -1.82 0.86
N LYS A 62 -12.84 -2.43 1.91
CA LYS A 62 -12.54 -1.99 3.28
C LYS A 62 -11.05 -2.05 3.56
N GLU A 63 -10.42 -3.16 3.24
CA GLU A 63 -8.99 -3.36 3.45
C GLU A 63 -8.17 -2.34 2.65
N GLY A 64 -8.54 -2.10 1.40
CA GLY A 64 -7.85 -1.11 0.56
C GLY A 64 -7.99 0.30 1.12
N MET A 65 -9.18 0.68 1.54
CA MET A 65 -9.43 2.01 2.10
C MET A 65 -8.67 2.20 3.42
N GLU A 66 -8.70 1.21 4.29
CA GLU A 66 -7.96 1.25 5.56
C GLU A 66 -6.46 1.41 5.33
N SER A 67 -5.92 0.69 4.36
CA SER A 67 -4.51 0.78 4.00
C SER A 67 -4.13 2.17 3.50
N LEU A 68 -4.93 2.74 2.59
CA LEU A 68 -4.69 4.10 2.07
C LEU A 68 -4.80 5.14 3.17
N LEU A 69 -5.78 4.99 4.06
CA LEU A 69 -5.99 5.93 5.16
C LEU A 69 -4.81 5.89 6.13
N ALA A 70 -4.28 4.71 6.41
CA ALA A 70 -3.10 4.55 7.25
C ALA A 70 -1.88 5.25 6.64
N VAL A 71 -1.65 5.08 5.34
CA VAL A 71 -0.56 5.75 4.64
C VAL A 71 -0.74 7.27 4.67
N LEU A 72 -1.97 7.73 4.42
CA LEU A 72 -2.27 9.17 4.46
C LEU A 72 -2.01 9.75 5.84
N ALA A 73 -2.48 9.09 6.91
CA ALA A 73 -2.28 9.54 8.28
C ALA A 73 -0.79 9.65 8.62
N GLU A 74 0.01 8.71 8.11
CA GLU A 74 1.44 8.64 8.41
C GLU A 74 2.27 9.65 7.62
N THR A 75 1.84 9.99 6.40
CA THR A 75 2.67 10.75 5.46
C THR A 75 2.18 12.16 5.19
N THR A 76 0.94 12.52 5.57
CA THR A 76 0.41 13.83 5.23
C THR A 76 1.20 14.96 5.89
N ALA A 77 1.48 15.99 5.11
CA ALA A 77 2.03 17.26 5.58
C ALA A 77 1.02 18.41 5.42
N ALA A 78 -0.20 18.09 4.97
CA ALA A 78 -1.23 19.11 4.74
C ALA A 78 -1.70 19.70 6.09
N PRO A 79 -1.62 21.04 6.25
CA PRO A 79 -1.96 21.66 7.54
C PRO A 79 -3.40 21.41 7.97
N ASP A 80 -4.32 21.24 7.04
CA ASP A 80 -5.72 20.98 7.33
C ASP A 80 -6.01 19.52 7.67
N LEU A 81 -5.08 18.61 7.38
CA LEU A 81 -5.22 17.18 7.74
C LEU A 81 -4.43 16.81 8.99
N ILE A 82 -3.34 17.52 9.28
CA ILE A 82 -2.48 17.22 10.44
C ILE A 82 -3.28 17.10 11.73
N PRO A 83 -4.25 18.00 12.04
CA PRO A 83 -5.03 17.88 13.28
C PRO A 83 -5.83 16.57 13.38
N TYR A 84 -6.08 15.91 12.26
CA TYR A 84 -6.90 14.69 12.21
C TYR A 84 -6.07 13.41 12.04
N ARG A 85 -4.74 13.50 12.05
CA ARG A 85 -3.85 12.34 11.84
C ARG A 85 -4.16 11.20 12.79
N ARG A 86 -4.36 11.53 14.06
CA ARG A 86 -4.62 10.52 15.09
C ARG A 86 -5.94 9.82 14.84
N ALA A 87 -6.98 10.58 14.49
CA ALA A 87 -8.29 10.03 14.17
C ALA A 87 -8.21 9.15 12.92
N MET A 88 -7.53 9.61 11.87
CA MET A 88 -7.35 8.84 10.65
C MET A 88 -6.62 7.52 10.91
N ALA A 89 -5.56 7.55 11.71
CA ALA A 89 -4.81 6.34 12.06
C ALA A 89 -5.68 5.35 12.83
N LEU A 90 -6.54 5.87 13.71
CA LEU A 90 -7.44 5.03 14.49
C LEU A 90 -8.50 4.38 13.61
N TYR A 91 -9.16 5.16 12.73
CA TYR A 91 -10.15 4.62 11.80
C TYR A 91 -9.53 3.65 10.78
N ALA A 92 -8.25 3.81 10.46
CA ALA A 92 -7.54 2.90 9.57
C ALA A 92 -7.42 1.48 10.14
N THR A 93 -7.60 1.31 11.45
CA THR A 93 -7.58 -0.03 12.06
C THR A 93 -8.90 -0.76 11.88
N ASP A 94 -10.00 -0.03 11.74
CA ASP A 94 -11.32 -0.60 11.44
C ASP A 94 -12.29 0.54 11.09
N LEU A 95 -12.57 0.69 9.78
CA LEU A 95 -13.46 1.74 9.28
C LEU A 95 -14.91 1.56 9.71
N ASP A 96 -15.32 0.34 10.02
CA ASP A 96 -16.70 0.07 10.43
C ASP A 96 -16.96 0.43 11.88
N ARG A 97 -15.92 0.60 12.65
CA ARG A 97 -16.05 0.89 14.07
C ARG A 97 -16.38 2.37 14.29
N ARG A 98 -17.30 2.61 15.22
CA ARG A 98 -17.64 3.96 15.67
C ARG A 98 -16.87 4.25 16.96
N TRP A 99 -15.91 5.15 16.83
CA TRP A 99 -15.03 5.46 17.95
C TRP A 99 -15.64 6.45 18.95
#